data_2f391f074556f890b78ed2f97105d174
#
_entry.id   2f391f074556f890b78ed2f97105d174
#
_cell.length_a   1.000
_cell.length_b   1.000
_cell.length_c   1.000
_cell.angle_alpha   90.00
_cell.angle_beta   90.00
_cell.angle_gamma   90.00
#
_symmetry.space_group_name_H-M   'P 1'
#
loop_
_entity.id
_entity.type
_entity.pdbx_description
1 polymer ?
#
loop_
_entity_poly.entity_id
_entity_poly.type
_entity_poly.pdbx_seq_one_letter_code
_entity_poly.pdbx_strand_id
1 'polypeptide(L)'
;MVVDPCAVQEHVPLWIGGRTLRSLRRAAALADGWCPFNVTPAQAEEWLKRVDLPKGFDVVLPPAQRLDPINEPGQTQDILAETAAHGATIVPGSFAHVSVEEYLDNLQALAEIHATMGRR
;
A
#
# COMPACT_ATOMS: atom_id res chain seq x y z
N MET A 1 -27.55 -8.46 12.61
CA MET A 1 -27.22 -9.26 11.42
C MET A 1 -26.16 -10.29 11.78
N VAL A 2 -26.36 -11.51 11.38
CA VAL A 2 -25.39 -12.60 11.56
C VAL A 2 -24.78 -12.91 10.18
N VAL A 3 -23.46 -12.95 10.11
CA VAL A 3 -22.73 -13.35 8.91
C VAL A 3 -22.18 -14.75 9.15
N ASP A 4 -22.55 -15.68 8.28
CA ASP A 4 -22.13 -17.07 8.37
C ASP A 4 -21.62 -17.54 6.98
N PRO A 5 -20.41 -18.11 6.88
CA PRO A 5 -19.46 -18.33 7.99
C PRO A 5 -18.86 -17.03 8.53
N CYS A 6 -18.57 -16.99 9.80
CA CYS A 6 -17.87 -15.86 10.42
C CYS A 6 -16.36 -15.94 10.16
N ALA A 7 -15.64 -14.86 10.46
CA ALA A 7 -14.20 -14.84 10.35
C ALA A 7 -13.54 -15.86 11.27
N VAL A 8 -12.47 -16.47 10.80
CA VAL A 8 -11.66 -17.42 11.59
C VAL A 8 -10.80 -16.66 12.60
N GLN A 9 -10.34 -15.47 12.26
CA GLN A 9 -9.55 -14.65 13.16
C GLN A 9 -10.43 -14.07 14.26
N GLU A 10 -9.89 -14.00 15.45
CA GLU A 10 -10.53 -13.31 16.58
C GLU A 10 -10.66 -11.81 16.29
N HIS A 11 -9.60 -11.21 15.74
CA HIS A 11 -9.61 -9.83 15.26
C HIS A 11 -9.36 -9.80 13.75
N VAL A 12 -10.30 -9.25 13.01
CA VAL A 12 -10.17 -9.03 11.56
C VAL A 12 -9.63 -7.63 11.33
N PRO A 13 -8.44 -7.49 10.73
CA PRO A 13 -7.90 -6.16 10.42
C PRO A 13 -8.82 -5.37 9.49
N LEU A 14 -9.04 -4.10 9.79
CA LEU A 14 -9.86 -3.20 9.00
C LEU A 14 -9.03 -2.03 8.52
N TRP A 15 -9.14 -1.72 7.25
CA TRP A 15 -8.57 -0.53 6.66
C TRP A 15 -9.68 0.44 6.26
N ILE A 16 -9.52 1.71 6.60
CA ILE A 16 -10.46 2.76 6.20
C ILE A 16 -9.88 3.51 5.01
N GLY A 17 -10.68 3.64 3.97
CA GLY A 17 -10.37 4.44 2.79
C GLY A 17 -10.75 5.90 2.98
N GLY A 18 -10.44 6.70 1.96
CA GLY A 18 -10.80 8.10 1.90
C GLY A 18 -9.72 8.94 1.26
N ARG A 19 -9.96 10.22 1.11
CA ARG A 19 -9.06 11.17 0.46
C ARG A 19 -8.88 12.48 1.23
N THR A 20 -9.12 12.43 2.54
CA THR A 20 -9.06 13.61 3.40
C THR A 20 -8.27 13.30 4.67
N LEU A 21 -7.72 14.34 5.28
CA LEU A 21 -7.11 14.23 6.61
C LEU A 21 -8.09 13.67 7.65
N ARG A 22 -9.37 14.00 7.51
CA ARG A 22 -10.42 13.46 8.37
C ARG A 22 -10.54 11.94 8.27
N SER A 23 -10.40 11.38 7.06
CA SER A 23 -10.40 9.92 6.88
C SER A 23 -9.22 9.25 7.57
N LEU A 24 -8.05 9.86 7.52
CA LEU A 24 -6.87 9.38 8.23
C LEU A 24 -7.07 9.41 9.75
N ARG A 25 -7.61 10.48 10.29
CA ARG A 25 -7.91 10.59 11.72
C ARG A 25 -8.92 9.55 12.17
N ARG A 26 -9.92 9.29 11.35
CA ARG A 26 -10.91 8.23 11.62
C ARG A 26 -10.25 6.85 11.60
N ALA A 27 -9.40 6.58 10.63
CA ALA A 27 -8.68 5.32 10.54
C ALA A 27 -7.77 5.11 11.75
N ALA A 28 -7.03 6.13 12.17
CA ALA A 28 -6.14 6.05 13.33
C ALA A 28 -6.92 5.77 14.64
N ALA A 29 -8.14 6.28 14.75
CA ALA A 29 -8.98 6.09 15.94
C ALA A 29 -9.73 4.76 15.96
N LEU A 30 -10.13 4.22 14.81
CA LEU A 30 -11.11 3.13 14.74
C LEU A 30 -10.65 1.89 13.97
N ALA A 31 -9.52 1.96 13.26
CA ALA A 31 -9.10 0.91 12.34
C ALA A 31 -7.64 0.51 12.53
N ASP A 32 -7.23 -0.48 11.75
CA ASP A 32 -5.86 -1.03 11.78
C ASP A 32 -4.98 -0.42 10.68
N GLY A 33 -5.58 0.30 9.76
CA GLY A 33 -4.86 0.94 8.67
C GLY A 33 -5.69 1.93 7.88
N TRP A 34 -5.01 2.68 7.01
CA TRP A 34 -5.58 3.67 6.13
C TRP A 34 -5.15 3.39 4.69
N CYS A 35 -6.14 3.34 3.80
CA CYS A 35 -5.93 3.05 2.38
C CYS A 35 -6.55 4.18 1.54
N PRO A 36 -5.84 5.31 1.35
CA PRO A 36 -6.39 6.45 0.62
C PRO A 36 -6.50 6.21 -0.88
N PHE A 37 -7.34 6.99 -1.52
CA PHE A 37 -7.44 7.06 -2.97
C PHE A 37 -7.38 8.52 -3.44
N ASN A 38 -6.87 8.75 -4.64
CA ASN A 38 -6.68 10.09 -5.20
C ASN A 38 -5.91 11.04 -4.26
N VAL A 39 -4.92 10.49 -3.56
CA VAL A 39 -4.02 11.23 -2.69
C VAL A 39 -2.60 10.92 -3.15
N THR A 40 -1.79 11.93 -3.37
CA THR A 40 -0.38 11.72 -3.73
C THR A 40 0.41 11.24 -2.51
N PRO A 41 1.51 10.51 -2.70
CA PRO A 41 2.37 10.11 -1.58
C PRO A 41 2.87 11.30 -0.75
N ALA A 42 3.21 12.42 -1.38
CA ALA A 42 3.65 13.63 -0.69
C ALA A 42 2.54 14.24 0.18
N GLN A 43 1.32 14.29 -0.34
CA GLN A 43 0.14 14.74 0.43
C GLN A 43 -0.12 13.82 1.63
N ALA A 44 -0.04 12.51 1.40
CA ALA A 44 -0.21 11.53 2.48
C ALA A 44 0.85 11.72 3.58
N GLU A 45 2.10 11.88 3.19
CA GLU A 45 3.19 12.15 4.14
C GLU A 45 2.92 13.37 5.01
N GLU A 46 2.45 14.46 4.41
CA GLU A 46 2.11 15.69 5.15
C GLU A 46 1.03 15.41 6.20
N TRP A 47 -0.01 14.67 5.83
CA TRP A 47 -1.08 14.33 6.77
C TRP A 47 -0.64 13.35 7.85
N LEU A 48 0.19 12.37 7.50
CA LEU A 48 0.72 11.40 8.46
C LEU A 48 1.52 12.07 9.58
N LYS A 49 2.20 13.17 9.28
CA LYS A 49 2.93 13.95 10.28
C LYS A 49 2.02 14.66 11.29
N ARG A 50 0.75 14.82 10.99
CA ARG A 50 -0.23 15.53 11.82
C ARG A 50 -1.06 14.62 12.71
N VAL A 51 -0.91 13.32 12.59
CA VAL A 51 -1.76 12.33 13.27
C VAL A 51 -0.87 11.35 14.02
N ASP A 52 -1.20 11.11 15.29
CA ASP A 52 -0.57 10.05 16.06
C ASP A 52 -1.11 8.70 15.60
N LEU A 53 -0.25 7.87 15.05
CA LEU A 53 -0.64 6.56 14.54
C LEU A 53 -0.41 5.50 15.61
N PRO A 54 -1.35 4.55 15.77
CA PRO A 54 -1.15 3.39 16.64
C PRO A 54 0.05 2.57 16.18
N LYS A 55 0.68 1.87 17.11
CA LYS A 55 1.77 0.95 16.79
C LYS A 55 1.24 -0.16 15.85
N GLY A 56 1.98 -0.45 14.79
CA GLY A 56 1.59 -1.46 13.82
C GLY A 56 0.50 -1.03 12.84
N PHE A 57 0.17 0.27 12.82
CA PHE A 57 -0.83 0.81 11.90
C PHE A 57 -0.35 0.71 10.45
N ASP A 58 -1.18 0.18 9.57
CA ASP A 58 -0.87 0.05 8.15
C ASP A 58 -1.19 1.33 7.39
N VAL A 59 -0.25 1.75 6.57
CA VAL A 59 -0.43 2.86 5.62
C VAL A 59 -0.27 2.29 4.23
N VAL A 60 -1.38 2.17 3.52
CA VAL A 60 -1.44 1.56 2.19
C VAL A 60 -1.45 2.67 1.15
N LEU A 61 -0.29 3.01 0.60
CA LEU A 61 -0.16 4.07 -0.40
C LEU A 61 0.14 3.49 -1.77
N PRO A 62 -0.71 3.75 -2.77
CA PRO A 62 -0.37 3.43 -4.14
C PRO A 62 0.78 4.32 -4.61
N PRO A 63 1.69 3.80 -5.45
CA PRO A 63 2.74 4.62 -6.03
C PRO A 63 2.14 5.65 -7.00
N ALA A 64 2.90 6.72 -7.27
CA ALA A 64 2.45 7.79 -8.15
C ALA A 64 2.25 7.34 -9.60
N GLN A 65 2.85 6.23 -10.00
CA GLN A 65 2.78 5.71 -11.35
C GLN A 65 2.77 4.19 -11.37
N ARG A 66 2.38 3.62 -12.51
CA ARG A 66 2.43 2.17 -12.72
C ARG A 66 3.88 1.68 -12.67
N LEU A 67 4.03 0.46 -12.18
CA LEU A 67 5.30 -0.23 -12.14
C LEU A 67 5.57 -0.96 -13.46
N ASP A 68 6.82 -1.05 -13.83
CA ASP A 68 7.28 -1.87 -14.96
C ASP A 68 8.46 -2.74 -14.52
N PRO A 69 8.20 -3.81 -13.78
CA PRO A 69 9.28 -4.62 -13.19
C PRO A 69 10.19 -5.30 -14.20
N ILE A 70 9.67 -5.62 -15.38
CA ILE A 70 10.43 -6.34 -16.42
C ILE A 70 11.34 -5.38 -17.19
N ASN A 71 10.76 -4.29 -17.71
CA ASN A 71 11.52 -3.38 -18.59
C ASN A 71 12.30 -2.31 -17.81
N GLU A 72 11.77 -1.88 -16.68
CA GLU A 72 12.34 -0.80 -15.86
C GLU A 72 12.50 -1.24 -14.39
N PRO A 73 13.30 -2.29 -14.12
CA PRO A 73 13.44 -2.81 -12.76
C PRO A 73 14.06 -1.78 -11.79
N GLY A 74 15.03 -1.00 -12.25
CA GLY A 74 15.65 0.05 -11.44
C GLY A 74 14.66 1.15 -11.07
N GLN A 75 13.90 1.64 -12.04
CA GLN A 75 12.86 2.64 -11.80
C GLN A 75 11.76 2.08 -10.87
N THR A 76 11.37 0.83 -11.05
CA THR A 76 10.41 0.17 -10.17
C THR A 76 10.91 0.16 -8.72
N GLN A 77 12.17 -0.19 -8.50
CA GLN A 77 12.78 -0.17 -7.18
C GLN A 77 12.77 1.23 -6.57
N ASP A 78 13.13 2.24 -7.37
CA ASP A 78 13.12 3.65 -6.91
C ASP A 78 11.72 4.12 -6.53
N ILE A 79 10.71 3.78 -7.32
CA ILE A 79 9.31 4.12 -7.04
C ILE A 79 8.84 3.48 -5.72
N LEU A 80 9.16 2.21 -5.50
CA LEU A 80 8.81 1.52 -4.26
C LEU A 80 9.52 2.15 -3.05
N ALA A 81 10.80 2.44 -3.17
CA ALA A 81 11.58 3.06 -2.11
C ALA A 81 11.06 4.47 -1.78
N GLU A 82 10.75 5.27 -2.80
CA GLU A 82 10.19 6.61 -2.63
C GLU A 82 8.83 6.57 -1.95
N THR A 83 7.95 5.66 -2.40
CA THR A 83 6.63 5.50 -1.78
C THR A 83 6.74 5.08 -0.31
N ALA A 84 7.65 4.18 0.01
CA ALA A 84 7.95 3.79 1.39
C ALA A 84 8.49 4.97 2.21
N ALA A 85 9.34 5.81 1.62
CA ALA A 85 9.88 6.98 2.29
C ALA A 85 8.80 8.02 2.65
N HIS A 86 7.69 8.06 1.91
CA HIS A 86 6.53 8.88 2.23
C HIS A 86 5.67 8.31 3.36
N GLY A 87 6.01 7.15 3.90
CA GLY A 87 5.33 6.55 5.05
C GLY A 87 4.51 5.31 4.75
N ALA A 88 4.55 4.79 3.52
CA ALA A 88 3.85 3.56 3.19
C ALA A 88 4.44 2.35 3.92
N THR A 89 3.58 1.54 4.52
CA THR A 89 3.95 0.22 5.03
C THR A 89 3.59 -0.88 4.05
N ILE A 90 2.60 -0.61 3.20
CA ILE A 90 2.16 -1.50 2.12
C ILE A 90 2.02 -0.66 0.84
N VAL A 91 2.59 -1.15 -0.25
CA VAL A 91 2.51 -0.49 -1.56
C VAL A 91 1.76 -1.42 -2.52
N PRO A 92 0.50 -1.11 -2.85
CA PRO A 92 -0.21 -1.85 -3.90
C PRO A 92 0.36 -1.45 -5.25
N GLY A 93 0.84 -2.41 -6.00
CA GLY A 93 1.39 -2.19 -7.32
C GLY A 93 0.38 -2.50 -8.43
N SER A 94 0.51 -1.79 -9.54
CA SER A 94 -0.17 -2.13 -10.77
C SER A 94 0.79 -2.02 -11.94
N PHE A 95 0.61 -2.88 -12.93
CA PHE A 95 1.42 -2.88 -14.14
C PHE A 95 0.57 -3.22 -15.36
N ALA A 96 0.96 -2.71 -16.53
CA ALA A 96 0.30 -3.02 -17.77
C ALA A 96 0.54 -4.47 -18.16
N HIS A 97 -0.47 -5.15 -18.66
CA HIS A 97 -0.39 -6.51 -19.15
C HIS A 97 -1.51 -6.76 -20.17
N VAL A 98 -1.25 -7.63 -21.12
CA VAL A 98 -2.22 -8.04 -22.15
C VAL A 98 -2.55 -9.54 -22.07
N SER A 99 -1.86 -10.28 -21.23
CA SER A 99 -2.09 -11.71 -21.02
C SER A 99 -1.84 -12.09 -19.56
N VAL A 100 -2.33 -13.27 -19.18
CA VAL A 100 -2.07 -13.83 -17.83
C VAL A 100 -0.58 -14.13 -17.66
N GLU A 101 0.06 -14.64 -18.70
CA GLU A 101 1.50 -14.95 -18.68
C GLU A 101 2.32 -13.69 -18.42
N GLU A 102 2.02 -12.59 -19.10
CA GLU A 102 2.69 -11.31 -18.89
C GLU A 102 2.45 -10.78 -17.47
N TYR A 103 1.25 -10.93 -16.96
CA TYR A 103 0.93 -10.56 -15.57
C TYR A 103 1.77 -11.35 -14.58
N LEU A 104 1.87 -12.67 -14.76
CA LEU A 104 2.66 -13.55 -13.89
C LEU A 104 4.15 -13.25 -13.97
N ASP A 105 4.68 -12.95 -15.16
CA ASP A 105 6.07 -12.56 -15.35
C ASP A 105 6.38 -11.25 -14.62
N ASN A 106 5.47 -10.28 -14.67
CA ASN A 106 5.59 -9.04 -13.91
C ASN A 106 5.57 -9.27 -12.40
N LEU A 107 4.70 -10.16 -11.91
CA LEU A 107 4.66 -10.53 -10.50
C LEU A 107 5.97 -11.16 -10.04
N GLN A 108 6.52 -12.07 -10.85
CA GLN A 108 7.80 -12.72 -10.58
C GLN A 108 8.91 -11.67 -10.48
N ALA A 109 9.01 -10.80 -11.47
CA ALA A 109 10.01 -9.76 -11.49
C ALA A 109 9.87 -8.80 -10.29
N LEU A 110 8.65 -8.43 -9.93
CA LEU A 110 8.37 -7.58 -8.78
C LEU A 110 8.79 -8.26 -7.46
N ALA A 111 8.51 -9.55 -7.33
CA ALA A 111 8.92 -10.33 -6.15
C ALA A 111 10.44 -10.37 -6.00
N GLU A 112 11.17 -10.54 -7.11
CA GLU A 112 12.63 -10.52 -7.12
C GLU A 112 13.19 -9.15 -6.70
N ILE A 113 12.62 -8.06 -7.23
CA ILE A 113 12.99 -6.70 -6.84
C ILE A 113 12.75 -6.49 -5.34
N HIS A 114 11.58 -6.86 -4.85
CA HIS A 114 11.24 -6.74 -3.44
C HIS A 114 12.21 -7.51 -2.54
N ALA A 115 12.59 -8.71 -2.95
CA ALA A 115 13.55 -9.53 -2.20
C ALA A 115 14.93 -8.85 -2.08
N THR A 116 15.36 -8.08 -3.11
CA THR A 116 16.65 -7.35 -3.08
C THR A 116 16.60 -6.08 -2.24
N MET A 117 15.42 -5.51 -1.99
CA MET A 117 15.26 -4.28 -1.20
C MET A 117 15.48 -4.49 0.31
N GLY A 118 15.62 -5.72 0.73
CA GLY A 118 15.80 -6.07 2.14
C GLY A 118 14.46 -6.11 2.88
N ARG A 119 14.36 -7.04 3.82
CA ARG A 119 13.21 -7.14 4.73
C ARG A 119 13.52 -6.34 5.99
N ARG A 120 12.64 -5.47 6.33
CA ARG A 120 12.65 -4.80 7.62
C ARG A 120 11.70 -5.47 8.60
#